data_599636a45c781053a7bf68676df410e2
#
_entry.id   599636a45c781053a7bf68676df410e2
#
_cell.length_a   1.000
_cell.length_b   1.000
_cell.length_c   1.000
_cell.angle_alpha   90.00
_cell.angle_beta   90.00
_cell.angle_gamma   90.00
#
_symmetry.space_group_name_H-M   'P 1'
#
loop_
_entity.id
_entity.type
_entity.pdbx_description
1 polymer ?
#
loop_
_entity_poly.entity_id
_entity_poly.type
_entity_poly.pdbx_seq_one_letter_code
_entity_poly.pdbx_strand_id
1 'polypeptide(L)'
;AEKSNCSYIFGKDSREIFFKKNSEFKNYSIVIHALFDFALKDLFVIRSSHSGLISANFLLPMAFRIEKEKTGMKGDFAVPLMEPVILDIKKKDILNEIVDQINTVLYTIIPGMSIEIKDYGKQAIDSGEEGWKVELMSNREGKRTIPIRMESEGIIKIVSILNVLIQAFGNSSICLVIDELDAGIFEYMLGELLDIFNKSAKGQLIFTSHNLRALEMLDKDSIMFSTANPNNRYIHMKNVKGSNNLRSMYIRSITLGGQEEKIYEETDSLKIARAFRKAGRRLRSE
;
A
#
# COMPACT_ATOMS: atom_id res chain seq x y z
N ALA A 1 0.35 -25.71 -16.13
CA ALA A 1 0.41 -24.83 -14.99
C ALA A 1 1.66 -25.10 -14.14
N GLU A 2 1.93 -26.35 -13.74
CA GLU A 2 3.12 -26.68 -12.92
C GLU A 2 4.46 -26.41 -13.63
N LYS A 3 4.54 -26.56 -14.95
CA LYS A 3 5.77 -26.32 -15.72
C LYS A 3 6.03 -24.86 -16.09
N SER A 4 5.00 -23.99 -16.12
CA SER A 4 5.13 -22.61 -16.61
C SER A 4 5.04 -21.55 -15.51
N ASN A 5 4.73 -21.93 -14.28
CA ASN A 5 4.46 -21.02 -13.15
C ASN A 5 3.39 -19.95 -13.46
N CYS A 6 2.52 -20.21 -14.45
CA CYS A 6 1.45 -19.33 -14.90
C CYS A 6 0.08 -19.92 -14.58
N SER A 7 -0.88 -19.05 -14.27
CA SER A 7 -2.27 -19.47 -14.12
C SER A 7 -2.80 -20.10 -15.41
N TYR A 8 -3.41 -21.27 -15.33
CA TYR A 8 -4.01 -21.95 -16.50
C TYR A 8 -5.10 -21.07 -17.14
N ILE A 9 -5.93 -20.40 -16.35
CA ILE A 9 -7.04 -19.57 -16.84
C ILE A 9 -6.53 -18.28 -17.49
N PHE A 10 -5.49 -17.65 -16.90
CA PHE A 10 -4.94 -16.37 -17.34
C PHE A 10 -3.68 -16.50 -18.22
N GLY A 11 -3.27 -17.72 -18.56
CA GLY A 11 -2.16 -17.98 -19.46
C GLY A 11 -2.45 -17.50 -20.89
N LYS A 12 -1.40 -17.16 -21.64
CA LYS A 12 -1.52 -16.67 -23.03
C LYS A 12 -2.31 -17.62 -23.92
N ASP A 13 -2.00 -18.92 -23.87
CA ASP A 13 -2.63 -19.95 -24.69
C ASP A 13 -4.12 -20.14 -24.34
N SER A 14 -4.46 -20.07 -23.07
CA SER A 14 -5.85 -20.16 -22.61
C SER A 14 -6.67 -18.96 -23.06
N ARG A 15 -6.07 -17.76 -23.07
CA ARG A 15 -6.74 -16.56 -23.57
C ARG A 15 -7.11 -16.69 -25.05
N GLU A 16 -6.22 -17.22 -25.88
CA GLU A 16 -6.50 -17.44 -27.31
C GLU A 16 -7.68 -18.39 -27.53
N ILE A 17 -7.87 -19.38 -26.66
CA ILE A 17 -9.02 -20.32 -26.72
C ILE A 17 -10.30 -19.62 -26.27
N PHE A 18 -10.27 -18.95 -25.13
CA PHE A 18 -11.46 -18.28 -24.57
C PHE A 18 -11.93 -17.10 -25.40
N PHE A 19 -11.04 -16.44 -26.14
CA PHE A 19 -11.34 -15.20 -26.87
C PHE A 19 -11.71 -15.43 -28.34
N LYS A 20 -11.70 -16.67 -28.83
CA LYS A 20 -12.21 -16.98 -30.16
C LYS A 20 -13.73 -16.73 -30.22
N LYS A 21 -14.17 -15.88 -31.18
CA LYS A 21 -15.55 -15.40 -31.33
C LYS A 21 -16.65 -16.50 -31.37
N ASN A 22 -16.34 -17.75 -31.68
CA ASN A 22 -17.26 -18.88 -31.85
C ASN A 22 -16.98 -20.04 -30.86
N SER A 23 -16.44 -19.77 -29.67
CA SER A 23 -16.16 -20.86 -28.72
C SER A 23 -17.42 -21.20 -27.92
N GLU A 24 -17.59 -22.51 -27.60
CA GLU A 24 -18.58 -23.00 -26.64
C GLU A 24 -18.45 -22.31 -25.26
N PHE A 25 -17.31 -21.68 -25.00
CA PHE A 25 -16.94 -20.98 -23.76
C PHE A 25 -17.30 -19.49 -23.77
N LYS A 26 -18.11 -18.99 -24.72
CA LYS A 26 -18.42 -17.56 -24.86
C LYS A 26 -18.91 -16.91 -23.56
N ASN A 27 -19.74 -17.61 -22.78
CA ASN A 27 -20.26 -17.07 -21.51
C ASN A 27 -19.17 -16.99 -20.42
N TYR A 28 -18.23 -17.92 -20.40
CA TYR A 28 -17.10 -17.90 -19.49
C TYR A 28 -16.07 -16.83 -19.90
N SER A 29 -15.93 -16.60 -21.21
CA SER A 29 -14.98 -15.60 -21.70
C SER A 29 -15.27 -14.19 -21.19
N ILE A 30 -16.54 -13.82 -21.06
CA ILE A 30 -16.97 -12.51 -20.52
C ILE A 30 -16.48 -12.36 -19.07
N VAL A 31 -16.67 -13.38 -18.24
CA VAL A 31 -16.25 -13.36 -16.83
C VAL A 31 -14.73 -13.33 -16.71
N ILE A 32 -14.04 -14.15 -17.52
CA ILE A 32 -12.57 -14.21 -17.53
C ILE A 32 -11.99 -12.87 -17.98
N HIS A 33 -12.58 -12.22 -18.99
CA HIS A 33 -12.19 -10.87 -19.43
C HIS A 33 -12.38 -9.84 -18.31
N ALA A 34 -13.55 -9.84 -17.68
CA ALA A 34 -13.84 -8.91 -16.60
C ALA A 34 -12.85 -9.07 -15.43
N LEU A 35 -12.55 -10.31 -15.04
CA LEU A 35 -11.55 -10.60 -13.99
C LEU A 35 -10.14 -10.18 -14.40
N PHE A 36 -9.77 -10.42 -15.65
CA PHE A 36 -8.47 -10.01 -16.18
C PHE A 36 -8.34 -8.50 -16.24
N ASP A 37 -9.36 -7.80 -16.73
CA ASP A 37 -9.40 -6.34 -16.78
C ASP A 37 -9.36 -5.75 -15.37
N PHE A 38 -10.13 -6.31 -14.44
CA PHE A 38 -10.07 -5.91 -13.04
C PHE A 38 -8.66 -6.07 -12.46
N ALA A 39 -8.04 -7.22 -12.63
CA ALA A 39 -6.69 -7.47 -12.11
C ALA A 39 -5.63 -6.54 -12.73
N LEU A 40 -5.75 -6.24 -14.02
CA LEU A 40 -4.80 -5.38 -14.72
C LEU A 40 -5.02 -3.88 -14.50
N LYS A 41 -6.26 -3.44 -14.38
CA LYS A 41 -6.60 -2.02 -14.42
C LYS A 41 -7.01 -1.47 -13.06
N ASP A 42 -7.74 -2.26 -12.27
CA ASP A 42 -8.49 -1.76 -11.13
C ASP A 42 -8.00 -2.30 -9.77
N LEU A 43 -7.34 -3.45 -9.73
CA LEU A 43 -6.78 -4.03 -8.51
C LEU A 43 -5.35 -3.56 -8.27
N PHE A 44 -5.11 -2.87 -7.16
CA PHE A 44 -3.76 -2.51 -6.69
C PHE A 44 -3.43 -3.27 -5.42
N VAL A 45 -2.23 -3.86 -5.34
CA VAL A 45 -1.75 -4.58 -4.17
C VAL A 45 -0.40 -4.01 -3.75
N ILE A 46 -0.39 -3.26 -2.65
CA ILE A 46 0.80 -2.66 -2.05
C ILE A 46 1.24 -3.55 -0.90
N ARG A 47 2.40 -4.17 -1.02
CA ARG A 47 2.94 -5.12 -0.03
C ARG A 47 3.81 -4.39 0.99
N SER A 48 3.98 -4.98 2.17
CA SER A 48 4.91 -4.51 3.21
C SER A 48 6.37 -4.42 2.72
N SER A 49 6.77 -5.20 1.70
CA SER A 49 8.07 -5.07 1.05
C SER A 49 8.34 -3.67 0.46
N HIS A 50 7.32 -2.92 0.06
CA HIS A 50 7.45 -1.53 -0.37
C HIS A 50 7.93 -0.64 0.80
N SER A 51 7.40 -0.85 1.99
CA SER A 51 7.88 -0.17 3.22
C SER A 51 9.34 -0.51 3.50
N GLY A 52 9.76 -1.76 3.30
CA GLY A 52 11.15 -2.17 3.44
C GLY A 52 12.11 -1.46 2.48
N LEU A 53 11.71 -1.24 1.24
CA LEU A 53 12.50 -0.46 0.26
C LEU A 53 12.64 1.01 0.66
N ILE A 54 11.58 1.60 1.23
CA ILE A 54 11.56 2.96 1.75
C ILE A 54 12.45 3.07 2.99
N SER A 55 12.27 2.17 3.97
CA SER A 55 13.06 2.14 5.21
C SER A 55 14.55 1.93 4.96
N ALA A 56 14.92 1.14 3.95
CA ALA A 56 16.30 1.01 3.51
C ALA A 56 16.81 2.26 2.77
N ASN A 57 15.97 3.27 2.56
CA ASN A 57 16.25 4.49 1.79
C ASN A 57 16.78 4.20 0.38
N PHE A 58 16.30 3.12 -0.22
CA PHE A 58 16.82 2.62 -1.48
C PHE A 58 15.96 3.06 -2.69
N LEU A 59 14.64 2.79 -2.61
CA LEU A 59 13.68 3.12 -3.67
C LEU A 59 12.41 3.71 -3.08
N LEU A 60 11.82 4.66 -3.79
CA LEU A 60 10.45 5.12 -3.59
C LEU A 60 9.55 4.45 -4.64
N PRO A 61 8.86 3.37 -4.31
CA PRO A 61 7.88 2.79 -5.20
C PRO A 61 6.61 3.64 -5.17
N MET A 62 6.18 4.13 -6.33
CA MET A 62 4.97 4.94 -6.50
C MET A 62 4.00 4.16 -7.36
N ALA A 63 2.98 3.57 -6.75
CA ALA A 63 1.89 3.00 -7.51
C ALA A 63 1.05 4.10 -8.14
N PHE A 64 0.69 3.95 -9.42
CA PHE A 64 -0.04 4.98 -10.16
C PHE A 64 -1.07 4.41 -11.12
N ARG A 65 -2.07 5.23 -11.42
CA ARG A 65 -3.00 5.07 -12.53
C ARG A 65 -3.18 6.43 -13.20
N ILE A 66 -3.00 6.46 -14.52
CA ILE A 66 -3.20 7.63 -15.35
C ILE A 66 -4.25 7.28 -16.40
N GLU A 67 -5.31 8.05 -16.48
CA GLU A 67 -6.36 7.91 -17.50
C GLU A 67 -6.22 9.04 -18.52
N LYS A 68 -5.96 8.69 -19.79
CA LYS A 68 -5.98 9.61 -20.93
C LYS A 68 -7.10 9.16 -21.87
N GLU A 69 -8.03 10.03 -22.17
CA GLU A 69 -9.24 9.95 -23.02
C GLU A 69 -9.72 8.56 -23.55
N LYS A 70 -8.82 7.64 -23.91
CA LYS A 70 -9.13 6.27 -24.40
C LYS A 70 -8.21 5.18 -23.90
N THR A 71 -7.16 5.52 -23.18
CA THR A 71 -6.14 4.54 -22.72
C THR A 71 -5.76 4.81 -21.27
N GLY A 72 -6.10 3.89 -20.38
CA GLY A 72 -5.60 3.92 -19.01
C GLY A 72 -4.23 3.24 -18.93
N MET A 73 -3.31 3.81 -18.18
CA MET A 73 -2.02 3.21 -17.83
C MET A 73 -1.94 3.03 -16.32
N LYS A 74 -1.59 1.84 -15.89
CA LYS A 74 -1.38 1.47 -14.49
C LYS A 74 0.01 0.86 -14.36
N GLY A 75 0.68 1.15 -13.27
CA GLY A 75 1.98 0.55 -12.97
C GLY A 75 2.55 1.00 -11.64
N ASP A 76 3.78 0.55 -11.40
CA ASP A 76 4.62 1.02 -10.32
C ASP A 76 5.80 1.79 -10.92
N PHE A 77 5.99 3.01 -10.47
CA PHE A 77 7.12 3.84 -10.86
C PHE A 77 8.10 3.89 -9.69
N ALA A 78 9.28 3.31 -9.85
CA ALA A 78 10.30 3.30 -8.81
C ALA A 78 11.33 4.40 -9.03
N VAL A 79 11.45 5.31 -8.07
CA VAL A 79 12.45 6.39 -8.08
C VAL A 79 13.55 6.06 -7.08
N PRO A 80 14.83 6.01 -7.47
CA PRO A 80 15.94 5.92 -6.53
C PRO A 80 15.93 7.08 -5.52
N LEU A 81 16.17 6.79 -4.25
CA LEU A 81 16.19 7.79 -3.18
C LEU A 81 17.61 8.29 -2.88
N MET A 82 18.63 7.45 -3.11
CA MET A 82 20.01 7.78 -2.75
C MET A 82 20.64 8.84 -3.67
N GLU A 83 20.26 8.85 -4.94
CA GLU A 83 20.85 9.70 -5.96
C GLU A 83 19.82 10.14 -7.01
N PRO A 84 20.08 11.24 -7.75
CA PRO A 84 19.25 11.64 -8.87
C PRO A 84 19.19 10.56 -9.95
N VAL A 85 18.02 10.36 -10.54
CA VAL A 85 17.77 9.36 -11.59
C VAL A 85 17.74 10.01 -12.98
N ILE A 86 18.19 9.29 -14.00
CA ILE A 86 18.06 9.72 -15.40
C ILE A 86 16.83 9.02 -15.98
N LEU A 87 15.86 9.80 -16.46
CA LEU A 87 14.60 9.34 -17.03
C LEU A 87 14.51 9.74 -18.51
N ASP A 88 13.98 8.84 -19.34
CA ASP A 88 13.50 9.23 -20.66
C ASP A 88 12.32 10.20 -20.55
N ILE A 89 11.99 10.88 -21.64
CA ILE A 89 10.94 11.92 -21.63
C ILE A 89 9.57 11.37 -21.20
N LYS A 90 9.23 10.15 -21.60
CA LYS A 90 7.93 9.55 -21.26
C LYS A 90 7.81 9.26 -19.75
N LYS A 91 8.88 8.73 -19.15
CA LYS A 91 8.92 8.49 -17.71
C LYS A 91 8.93 9.79 -16.92
N LYS A 92 9.62 10.83 -17.41
CA LYS A 92 9.59 12.15 -16.79
C LYS A 92 8.18 12.75 -16.83
N ASP A 93 7.46 12.64 -17.95
CA ASP A 93 6.09 13.12 -18.08
C ASP A 93 5.13 12.38 -17.11
N ILE A 94 5.28 11.05 -17.00
CA ILE A 94 4.53 10.26 -16.03
C ILE A 94 4.82 10.71 -14.60
N LEU A 95 6.09 10.92 -14.27
CA LEU A 95 6.47 11.36 -12.93
C LEU A 95 5.91 12.76 -12.60
N ASN A 96 5.94 13.69 -13.54
CA ASN A 96 5.33 15.01 -13.41
C ASN A 96 3.83 14.89 -13.11
N GLU A 97 3.10 14.09 -13.89
CA GLU A 97 1.66 13.89 -13.72
C GLU A 97 1.32 13.26 -12.35
N ILE A 98 2.12 12.28 -11.90
CA ILE A 98 1.97 11.67 -10.58
C ILE A 98 2.19 12.72 -9.48
N VAL A 99 3.25 13.51 -9.57
CA VAL A 99 3.60 14.53 -8.58
C VAL A 99 2.55 15.63 -8.50
N ASP A 100 2.02 16.09 -9.63
CA ASP A 100 0.95 17.08 -9.69
C ASP A 100 -0.32 16.57 -9.00
N GLN A 101 -0.72 15.34 -9.26
CA GLN A 101 -1.88 14.71 -8.59
C GLN A 101 -1.65 14.57 -7.09
N ILE A 102 -0.47 14.11 -6.67
CA ILE A 102 -0.11 13.98 -5.26
C ILE A 102 -0.19 15.33 -4.55
N ASN A 103 0.40 16.37 -5.12
CA ASN A 103 0.45 17.70 -4.51
C ASN A 103 -0.92 18.31 -4.25
N THR A 104 -1.92 17.99 -5.09
CA THR A 104 -3.30 18.44 -4.90
C THR A 104 -3.85 18.04 -3.52
N VAL A 105 -3.45 16.88 -3.01
CA VAL A 105 -3.94 16.34 -1.73
C VAL A 105 -2.89 16.46 -0.63
N LEU A 106 -1.61 16.27 -0.96
CA LEU A 106 -0.51 16.27 0.01
C LEU A 106 -0.47 17.56 0.83
N TYR A 107 -0.69 18.72 0.18
CA TYR A 107 -0.70 20.03 0.84
C TYR A 107 -1.75 20.15 1.95
N THR A 108 -2.86 19.40 1.85
CA THR A 108 -3.93 19.37 2.85
C THR A 108 -3.70 18.33 3.94
N ILE A 109 -3.11 17.18 3.59
CA ILE A 109 -2.77 16.12 4.54
C ILE A 109 -1.59 16.54 5.43
N ILE A 110 -0.58 17.17 4.84
CA ILE A 110 0.59 17.72 5.51
C ILE A 110 0.66 19.21 5.17
N PRO A 111 0.08 20.08 6.00
CA PRO A 111 -0.05 21.51 5.68
C PRO A 111 1.27 22.16 5.25
N GLY A 112 1.22 22.82 4.10
CA GLY A 112 2.36 23.55 3.54
C GLY A 112 3.43 22.64 2.90
N MET A 113 3.18 21.34 2.72
CA MET A 113 4.12 20.43 2.07
C MET A 113 3.75 20.17 0.61
N SER A 114 4.74 20.20 -0.27
CA SER A 114 4.65 19.74 -1.66
C SER A 114 5.91 18.99 -2.09
N ILE A 115 5.78 18.22 -3.16
CA ILE A 115 6.91 17.55 -3.82
C ILE A 115 7.26 18.32 -5.09
N GLU A 116 8.53 18.55 -5.31
CA GLU A 116 9.07 19.17 -6.51
C GLU A 116 10.02 18.23 -7.23
N ILE A 117 10.06 18.29 -8.56
CA ILE A 117 11.02 17.57 -9.38
C ILE A 117 12.13 18.55 -9.74
N LYS A 118 13.28 18.39 -9.10
CA LYS A 118 14.46 19.17 -9.41
C LYS A 118 15.12 18.60 -10.65
N ASP A 119 15.26 19.43 -11.68
CA ASP A 119 15.87 19.08 -12.97
C ASP A 119 17.35 19.53 -12.97
N TYR A 120 18.25 18.60 -13.25
CA TYR A 120 19.68 18.83 -13.37
C TYR A 120 20.15 18.91 -14.84
N GLY A 121 19.20 18.90 -15.80
CA GLY A 121 19.46 18.98 -17.22
C GLY A 121 19.53 17.61 -17.91
N LYS A 122 19.79 17.68 -19.22
CA LYS A 122 19.85 16.49 -20.06
C LYS A 122 21.16 15.74 -19.88
N GLN A 123 21.09 14.42 -19.90
CA GLN A 123 22.23 13.50 -19.86
C GLN A 123 21.96 12.31 -20.78
N ALA A 124 23.05 11.68 -21.31
CA ALA A 124 22.90 10.46 -22.09
C ALA A 124 22.46 9.30 -21.20
N ILE A 125 21.54 8.48 -21.72
CA ILE A 125 21.13 7.20 -21.12
C ILE A 125 22.04 6.10 -21.72
N ASP A 126 22.09 4.93 -21.06
CA ASP A 126 22.90 3.78 -21.50
C ASP A 126 22.57 3.32 -22.93
N SER A 127 21.37 3.60 -23.45
CA SER A 127 20.94 3.34 -24.82
C SER A 127 21.51 4.32 -25.84
N GLY A 128 22.21 5.39 -25.42
CA GLY A 128 22.69 6.48 -26.29
C GLY A 128 21.64 7.56 -26.57
N GLU A 129 20.42 7.41 -26.07
CA GLU A 129 19.35 8.44 -26.13
C GLU A 129 19.55 9.52 -25.08
N GLU A 130 18.93 10.69 -25.28
CA GLU A 130 18.91 11.76 -24.28
C GLU A 130 17.85 11.46 -23.20
N GLY A 131 18.25 11.55 -21.94
CA GLY A 131 17.38 11.53 -20.77
C GLY A 131 17.50 12.81 -19.94
N TRP A 132 16.69 12.89 -18.90
CA TRP A 132 16.67 14.01 -17.96
C TRP A 132 17.10 13.52 -16.58
N LYS A 133 18.13 14.14 -16.02
CA LYS A 133 18.56 13.85 -14.64
C LYS A 133 17.68 14.63 -13.67
N VAL A 134 16.94 13.91 -12.84
CA VAL A 134 15.95 14.49 -11.90
C VAL A 134 16.08 13.91 -10.50
N GLU A 135 15.65 14.68 -9.51
CA GLU A 135 15.58 14.27 -8.10
C GLU A 135 14.26 14.78 -7.49
N LEU A 136 13.62 13.96 -6.66
CA LEU A 136 12.45 14.39 -5.91
C LEU A 136 12.86 15.17 -4.67
N MET A 137 12.31 16.36 -4.54
CA MET A 137 12.54 17.27 -3.43
C MET A 137 11.26 17.47 -2.63
N SER A 138 11.40 17.59 -1.32
CA SER A 138 10.34 18.04 -0.42
C SER A 138 10.47 19.53 -0.22
N ASN A 139 9.40 20.25 -0.53
CA ASN A 139 9.27 21.67 -0.25
C ASN A 139 8.26 21.87 0.88
N ARG A 140 8.61 22.67 1.87
CA ARG A 140 7.72 23.07 2.96
C ARG A 140 7.71 24.59 3.09
N GLU A 141 6.53 25.15 3.20
CA GLU A 141 6.34 26.58 3.34
C GLU A 141 7.21 27.16 4.47
N GLY A 142 7.98 28.19 4.15
CA GLY A 142 8.90 28.86 5.09
C GLY A 142 10.15 28.04 5.46
N LYS A 143 10.42 26.90 4.82
CA LYS A 143 11.61 26.06 5.05
C LYS A 143 12.45 25.89 3.79
N ARG A 144 13.69 25.46 3.97
CA ARG A 144 14.57 25.10 2.84
C ARG A 144 14.07 23.80 2.19
N THR A 145 14.01 23.78 0.88
CA THR A 145 13.76 22.57 0.09
C THR A 145 14.86 21.54 0.32
N ILE A 146 14.48 20.29 0.59
CA ILE A 146 15.40 19.18 0.89
C ILE A 146 15.07 17.98 -0.01
N PRO A 147 16.05 17.10 -0.30
CA PRO A 147 15.77 15.82 -0.95
C PRO A 147 14.71 15.02 -0.17
N ILE A 148 13.77 14.38 -0.88
CA ILE A 148 12.66 13.66 -0.24
C ILE A 148 13.13 12.56 0.72
N ARG A 149 14.31 11.96 0.47
CA ARG A 149 14.92 10.94 1.35
C ARG A 149 15.23 11.45 2.76
N MET A 150 15.23 12.77 2.99
CA MET A 150 15.45 13.37 4.32
C MET A 150 14.17 13.54 5.12
N GLU A 151 13.02 13.22 4.51
CA GLU A 151 11.74 13.17 5.22
C GLU A 151 11.62 11.89 6.06
N SER A 152 10.66 11.86 6.98
CA SER A 152 10.36 10.65 7.76
C SER A 152 9.81 9.54 6.86
N GLU A 153 10.06 8.28 7.22
CA GLU A 153 9.54 7.11 6.49
C GLU A 153 8.02 7.17 6.28
N GLY A 154 7.27 7.65 7.26
CA GLY A 154 5.82 7.78 7.15
C GLY A 154 5.39 8.79 6.09
N ILE A 155 6.10 9.90 5.94
CA ILE A 155 5.86 10.89 4.89
C ILE A 155 6.18 10.28 3.52
N ILE A 156 7.33 9.65 3.39
CA ILE A 156 7.74 8.99 2.14
C ILE A 156 6.71 7.91 1.76
N LYS A 157 6.24 7.13 2.74
CA LYS A 157 5.21 6.12 2.51
C LYS A 157 3.90 6.73 2.00
N ILE A 158 3.42 7.81 2.62
CA ILE A 158 2.21 8.50 2.15
C ILE A 158 2.38 8.96 0.71
N VAL A 159 3.49 9.60 0.38
CA VAL A 159 3.80 10.02 -1.00
C VAL A 159 3.76 8.81 -1.96
N SER A 160 4.28 7.65 -1.54
CA SER A 160 4.33 6.44 -2.38
C SER A 160 2.96 5.87 -2.74
N ILE A 161 1.97 6.01 -1.87
CA ILE A 161 0.62 5.43 -2.04
C ILE A 161 -0.45 6.47 -2.40
N LEU A 162 -0.15 7.77 -2.28
CA LEU A 162 -1.16 8.82 -2.35
C LEU A 162 -1.86 8.87 -3.71
N ASN A 163 -1.14 8.64 -4.82
CA ASN A 163 -1.77 8.62 -6.15
C ASN A 163 -2.88 7.55 -6.24
N VAL A 164 -2.62 6.32 -5.81
CA VAL A 164 -3.63 5.25 -5.85
C VAL A 164 -4.74 5.43 -4.81
N LEU A 165 -4.45 6.08 -3.69
CA LEU A 165 -5.48 6.51 -2.74
C LEU A 165 -6.43 7.52 -3.38
N ILE A 166 -5.91 8.53 -4.09
CA ILE A 166 -6.71 9.50 -4.84
C ILE A 166 -7.61 8.78 -5.86
N GLN A 167 -7.06 7.81 -6.59
CA GLN A 167 -7.82 7.03 -7.56
C GLN A 167 -8.94 6.20 -6.88
N ALA A 168 -8.63 5.51 -5.78
CA ALA A 168 -9.62 4.75 -5.03
C ALA A 168 -10.71 5.65 -4.41
N PHE A 169 -10.36 6.87 -4.01
CA PHE A 169 -11.34 7.81 -3.49
C PHE A 169 -12.36 8.24 -4.55
N GLY A 170 -11.93 8.48 -5.78
CA GLY A 170 -12.76 9.02 -6.87
C GLY A 170 -13.47 7.99 -7.75
N ASN A 171 -13.00 6.74 -7.79
CA ASN A 171 -13.42 5.75 -8.78
C ASN A 171 -13.89 4.44 -8.13
N SER A 172 -15.17 4.08 -8.37
CA SER A 172 -15.83 2.89 -7.80
C SER A 172 -15.31 1.55 -8.35
N SER A 173 -14.57 1.53 -9.46
CA SER A 173 -13.99 0.29 -9.98
C SER A 173 -12.70 -0.11 -9.26
N ILE A 174 -12.04 0.82 -8.56
CA ILE A 174 -10.76 0.59 -7.92
C ILE A 174 -10.90 -0.24 -6.65
N CYS A 175 -10.09 -1.31 -6.57
CA CYS A 175 -9.85 -2.06 -5.35
C CYS A 175 -8.37 -1.91 -4.96
N LEU A 176 -8.13 -1.24 -3.85
CA LEU A 176 -6.80 -0.98 -3.31
C LEU A 176 -6.55 -1.83 -2.08
N VAL A 177 -5.55 -2.69 -2.13
CA VAL A 177 -5.13 -3.56 -1.02
C VAL A 177 -3.77 -3.08 -0.53
N ILE A 178 -3.66 -2.71 0.75
CA ILE A 178 -2.42 -2.21 1.35
C ILE A 178 -2.08 -3.05 2.58
N ASP A 179 -0.92 -3.68 2.55
CA ASP A 179 -0.38 -4.39 3.69
C ASP A 179 0.34 -3.42 4.64
N GLU A 180 0.04 -3.52 5.95
CA GLU A 180 0.57 -2.65 7.00
C GLU A 180 0.39 -1.15 6.69
N LEU A 181 -0.83 -0.73 6.39
CA LEU A 181 -1.12 0.68 6.05
C LEU A 181 -0.59 1.67 7.10
N ASP A 182 -0.65 1.29 8.38
CA ASP A 182 -0.25 2.10 9.53
C ASP A 182 1.26 2.23 9.73
N ALA A 183 2.08 1.37 9.11
CA ALA A 183 3.53 1.39 9.34
C ALA A 183 4.15 2.76 9.03
N GLY A 184 4.74 3.40 10.04
CA GLY A 184 5.37 4.72 9.93
C GLY A 184 4.41 5.91 9.85
N ILE A 185 3.11 5.70 9.72
CA ILE A 185 2.11 6.78 9.64
C ILE A 185 1.67 7.19 11.05
N PHE A 186 1.61 8.50 11.29
CA PHE A 186 1.15 9.05 12.56
C PHE A 186 -0.32 8.65 12.83
N GLU A 187 -0.60 8.17 14.03
CA GLU A 187 -1.88 7.57 14.41
C GLU A 187 -3.10 8.44 14.09
N TYR A 188 -3.03 9.74 14.40
CA TYR A 188 -4.15 10.65 14.14
C TYR A 188 -4.38 10.88 12.64
N MET A 189 -3.32 11.00 11.87
CA MET A 189 -3.41 11.14 10.41
C MET A 189 -3.99 9.88 9.76
N LEU A 190 -3.59 8.70 10.23
CA LEU A 190 -4.22 7.44 9.81
C LEU A 190 -5.72 7.45 10.12
N GLY A 191 -6.09 7.89 11.33
CA GLY A 191 -7.51 7.97 11.73
C GLY A 191 -8.32 8.89 10.83
N GLU A 192 -7.81 10.09 10.52
CA GLU A 192 -8.47 11.04 9.61
C GLU A 192 -8.61 10.48 8.19
N LEU A 193 -7.55 9.85 7.67
CA LEU A 193 -7.58 9.20 6.37
C LEU A 193 -8.67 8.11 6.31
N LEU A 194 -8.73 7.24 7.32
CA LEU A 194 -9.72 6.17 7.39
C LEU A 194 -11.15 6.70 7.52
N ASP A 195 -11.36 7.74 8.31
CA ASP A 195 -12.69 8.38 8.46
C ASP A 195 -13.17 8.99 7.13
N ILE A 196 -12.30 9.70 6.43
CA ILE A 196 -12.59 10.28 5.11
C ILE A 196 -12.93 9.18 4.09
N PHE A 197 -12.15 8.11 4.06
CA PHE A 197 -12.39 6.98 3.15
C PHE A 197 -13.69 6.27 3.47
N ASN A 198 -13.97 5.98 4.75
CA ASN A 198 -15.20 5.31 5.18
C ASN A 198 -16.45 6.09 4.81
N LYS A 199 -16.41 7.43 4.87
CA LYS A 199 -17.56 8.30 4.60
C LYS A 199 -17.79 8.61 3.13
N SER A 200 -16.74 8.69 2.32
CA SER A 200 -16.81 9.40 1.03
C SER A 200 -16.11 8.70 -0.13
N ALA A 201 -15.27 7.70 0.08
CA ALA A 201 -14.60 7.00 -0.99
C ALA A 201 -15.60 6.18 -1.82
N LYS A 202 -15.38 6.14 -3.13
CA LYS A 202 -16.22 5.36 -4.07
C LYS A 202 -15.66 3.96 -4.30
N GLY A 203 -14.33 3.83 -4.33
CA GLY A 203 -13.64 2.56 -4.49
C GLY A 203 -13.50 1.81 -3.17
N GLN A 204 -12.92 0.61 -3.24
CA GLN A 204 -12.71 -0.24 -2.09
C GLN A 204 -11.27 -0.13 -1.58
N LEU A 205 -11.10 0.11 -0.28
CA LEU A 205 -9.83 0.04 0.43
C LEU A 205 -9.84 -1.17 1.37
N ILE A 206 -8.94 -2.12 1.14
CA ILE A 206 -8.69 -3.27 2.01
C ILE A 206 -7.27 -3.10 2.57
N PHE A 207 -7.09 -3.22 3.86
CA PHE A 207 -5.76 -3.07 4.44
C PHE A 207 -5.56 -3.95 5.68
N THR A 208 -4.30 -4.25 5.97
CA THR A 208 -3.89 -4.76 7.27
C THR A 208 -3.32 -3.65 8.13
N SER A 209 -3.54 -3.72 9.45
CA SER A 209 -3.02 -2.74 10.39
C SER A 209 -2.83 -3.36 11.77
N HIS A 210 -1.80 -2.93 12.47
CA HIS A 210 -1.59 -3.20 13.88
C HIS A 210 -2.03 -2.03 14.79
N ASN A 211 -2.40 -0.90 14.19
CA ASN A 211 -2.80 0.30 14.91
C ASN A 211 -4.26 0.21 15.35
N LEU A 212 -4.48 0.37 16.66
CA LEU A 212 -5.81 0.28 17.26
C LEU A 212 -6.72 1.46 16.88
N ARG A 213 -6.18 2.51 16.27
CA ARG A 213 -6.98 3.65 15.79
C ARG A 213 -8.01 3.24 14.73
N ALA A 214 -7.69 2.25 13.89
CA ALA A 214 -8.63 1.68 12.94
C ALA A 214 -9.91 1.16 13.61
N LEU A 215 -9.79 0.61 14.83
CA LEU A 215 -10.93 0.11 15.62
C LEU A 215 -11.85 1.21 16.16
N GLU A 216 -11.39 2.45 16.15
CA GLU A 216 -12.16 3.63 16.59
C GLU A 216 -12.83 4.34 15.42
N MET A 217 -12.26 4.22 14.21
CA MET A 217 -12.67 4.98 13.03
C MET A 217 -13.57 4.21 12.07
N LEU A 218 -13.57 2.87 12.15
CA LEU A 218 -14.30 2.01 11.21
C LEU A 218 -15.45 1.27 11.89
N ASP A 219 -16.47 0.97 11.11
CA ASP A 219 -17.58 0.14 11.55
C ASP A 219 -17.12 -1.29 11.82
N LYS A 220 -17.68 -1.90 12.88
CA LYS A 220 -17.33 -3.26 13.32
C LYS A 220 -17.44 -4.30 12.20
N ASP A 221 -18.39 -4.13 11.29
CA ASP A 221 -18.66 -5.08 10.20
C ASP A 221 -17.62 -4.98 9.07
N SER A 222 -16.83 -3.90 9.05
CA SER A 222 -15.69 -3.69 8.14
C SER A 222 -14.39 -4.26 8.70
N ILE A 223 -14.36 -4.76 9.94
CA ILE A 223 -13.14 -5.18 10.62
C ILE A 223 -13.13 -6.69 10.84
N MET A 224 -12.05 -7.32 10.38
CA MET A 224 -11.75 -8.73 10.62
C MET A 224 -10.49 -8.84 11.48
N PHE A 225 -10.50 -9.77 12.42
CA PHE A 225 -9.34 -10.07 13.28
C PHE A 225 -8.67 -11.35 12.84
N SER A 226 -7.34 -11.33 12.74
CA SER A 226 -6.56 -12.55 12.55
C SER A 226 -6.51 -13.35 13.85
N THR A 227 -6.50 -14.68 13.73
CA THR A 227 -6.44 -15.61 14.85
C THR A 227 -5.22 -16.51 14.78
N ALA A 228 -4.89 -17.16 15.88
CA ALA A 228 -3.85 -18.19 15.93
C ALA A 228 -4.30 -19.53 15.30
N ASN A 229 -5.59 -19.72 15.02
CA ASN A 229 -6.11 -20.96 14.45
C ASN A 229 -5.90 -21.01 12.94
N PRO A 230 -5.08 -21.94 12.38
CA PRO A 230 -4.83 -22.02 10.95
C PRO A 230 -6.07 -22.39 10.12
N ASN A 231 -7.07 -23.02 10.73
CA ASN A 231 -8.30 -23.42 10.06
C ASN A 231 -9.41 -22.35 10.10
N ASN A 232 -9.26 -21.34 10.98
CA ASN A 232 -10.19 -20.23 11.10
C ASN A 232 -9.41 -18.92 11.35
N ARG A 233 -8.69 -18.48 10.32
CA ARG A 233 -7.69 -17.39 10.42
C ARG A 233 -8.29 -16.01 10.62
N TYR A 234 -9.53 -15.80 10.22
CA TYR A 234 -10.17 -14.48 10.26
C TYR A 234 -11.55 -14.59 10.87
N ILE A 235 -11.82 -13.75 11.85
CA ILE A 235 -13.10 -13.69 12.56
C ILE A 235 -13.60 -12.25 12.68
N HIS A 236 -14.91 -12.07 12.76
CA HIS A 236 -15.52 -10.86 13.30
C HIS A 236 -15.72 -11.02 14.80
N MET A 237 -15.55 -9.94 15.56
CA MET A 237 -15.83 -9.96 16.99
C MET A 237 -17.32 -10.19 17.24
N LYS A 238 -17.65 -11.19 18.06
CA LYS A 238 -19.01 -11.45 18.54
C LYS A 238 -19.37 -10.56 19.73
N ASN A 239 -20.68 -10.38 19.93
CA ASN A 239 -21.24 -9.63 21.06
C ASN A 239 -20.88 -8.14 21.13
N VAL A 240 -20.52 -7.52 19.99
CA VAL A 240 -20.28 -6.08 19.89
C VAL A 240 -21.64 -5.37 19.78
N LYS A 241 -22.08 -4.71 20.86
CA LYS A 241 -23.24 -3.78 20.82
C LYS A 241 -22.76 -2.46 20.21
N GLY A 242 -23.66 -1.75 19.50
CA GLY A 242 -23.33 -0.49 18.83
C GLY A 242 -22.77 0.64 19.72
N SER A 243 -22.99 0.52 21.06
CA SER A 243 -22.44 1.45 22.06
C SER A 243 -21.06 1.05 22.61
N ASN A 244 -20.52 -0.11 22.23
CA ASN A 244 -19.26 -0.60 22.76
C ASN A 244 -18.09 -0.08 21.94
N ASN A 245 -17.06 0.45 22.61
CA ASN A 245 -15.80 0.80 22.00
C ASN A 245 -15.08 -0.48 21.58
N LEU A 246 -14.92 -0.69 20.27
CA LEU A 246 -14.33 -1.90 19.69
C LEU A 246 -12.88 -2.10 20.13
N ARG A 247 -12.11 -1.02 20.31
CA ARG A 247 -10.73 -1.04 20.84
C ARG A 247 -10.71 -1.65 22.24
N SER A 248 -11.59 -1.20 23.13
CA SER A 248 -11.67 -1.72 24.52
C SER A 248 -12.05 -3.19 24.53
N MET A 249 -12.96 -3.61 23.65
CA MET A 249 -13.34 -5.02 23.50
C MET A 249 -12.20 -5.88 22.97
N TYR A 250 -11.45 -5.39 21.99
CA TYR A 250 -10.27 -6.05 21.45
C TYR A 250 -9.22 -6.29 22.54
N ILE A 251 -8.86 -5.24 23.28
CA ILE A 251 -7.89 -5.33 24.39
C ILE A 251 -8.38 -6.33 25.45
N ARG A 252 -9.66 -6.28 25.82
CA ARG A 252 -10.26 -7.24 26.74
C ARG A 252 -10.20 -8.67 26.22
N SER A 253 -10.46 -8.89 24.94
CA SER A 253 -10.43 -10.22 24.32
C SER A 253 -9.03 -10.82 24.30
N ILE A 254 -7.98 -9.99 24.15
CA ILE A 254 -6.60 -10.43 24.26
C ILE A 254 -6.28 -10.82 25.71
N THR A 255 -6.72 -9.99 26.68
CA THR A 255 -6.31 -10.16 28.10
C THR A 255 -7.13 -11.23 28.83
N LEU A 256 -8.43 -11.29 28.56
CA LEU A 256 -9.38 -12.15 29.30
C LEU A 256 -9.97 -13.29 28.46
N GLY A 257 -9.72 -13.30 27.14
CA GLY A 257 -10.37 -14.20 26.21
C GLY A 257 -11.87 -13.84 25.99
N GLY A 258 -12.69 -14.83 25.64
CA GLY A 258 -14.14 -14.65 25.45
C GLY A 258 -14.59 -14.58 23.99
N GLN A 259 -13.67 -14.77 23.06
CA GLN A 259 -13.98 -15.05 21.65
C GLN A 259 -13.89 -16.56 21.39
N GLU A 260 -14.55 -17.05 20.32
CA GLU A 260 -14.50 -18.47 19.95
C GLU A 260 -13.07 -18.90 19.59
N GLU A 261 -12.31 -18.00 18.98
CA GLU A 261 -10.93 -18.24 18.59
C GLU A 261 -10.00 -17.36 19.41
N LYS A 262 -8.81 -17.87 19.67
CA LYS A 262 -7.76 -17.14 20.34
C LYS A 262 -7.13 -16.14 19.38
N ILE A 263 -7.25 -14.85 19.69
CA ILE A 263 -6.71 -13.76 18.84
C ILE A 263 -5.20 -13.62 19.04
N TYR A 264 -4.69 -13.88 20.26
CA TYR A 264 -3.29 -13.70 20.61
C TYR A 264 -2.80 -14.84 21.50
N GLU A 265 -1.60 -15.37 21.24
CA GLU A 265 -0.95 -16.30 22.13
C GLU A 265 -0.09 -15.55 23.14
N GLU A 266 -0.48 -15.65 24.41
CA GLU A 266 0.22 -14.97 25.49
C GLU A 266 1.67 -15.46 25.59
N THR A 267 2.59 -14.52 25.70
CA THR A 267 4.00 -14.78 25.97
C THR A 267 4.28 -14.71 27.46
N ASP A 268 5.13 -15.63 27.96
CA ASP A 268 5.59 -15.64 29.35
C ASP A 268 6.76 -14.66 29.51
N SER A 269 6.48 -13.51 30.11
CA SER A 269 7.48 -12.45 30.34
C SER A 269 8.67 -12.92 31.20
N LEU A 270 8.45 -13.85 32.11
CA LEU A 270 9.55 -14.43 32.93
C LEU A 270 10.45 -15.33 32.10
N LYS A 271 9.87 -16.15 31.18
CA LYS A 271 10.67 -16.96 30.26
C LYS A 271 11.46 -16.07 29.30
N ILE A 272 10.88 -15.03 28.80
CA ILE A 272 11.56 -14.05 27.93
C ILE A 272 12.72 -13.41 28.68
N ALA A 273 12.49 -12.89 29.88
CA ALA A 273 13.55 -12.28 30.72
C ALA A 273 14.70 -13.26 31.04
N ARG A 274 14.36 -14.53 31.33
CA ARG A 274 15.38 -15.59 31.54
C ARG A 274 16.19 -15.87 30.27
N ALA A 275 15.51 -15.92 29.11
CA ALA A 275 16.18 -16.13 27.83
C ALA A 275 17.17 -14.99 27.49
N PHE A 276 16.78 -13.73 27.69
CA PHE A 276 17.68 -12.58 27.51
C PHE A 276 18.90 -12.65 28.45
N ARG A 277 18.72 -12.99 29.75
CA ARG A 277 19.84 -13.15 30.70
C ARG A 277 20.79 -14.28 30.28
N LYS A 278 20.25 -15.41 29.80
CA LYS A 278 21.05 -16.54 29.33
C LYS A 278 21.85 -16.17 28.07
N ALA A 279 21.23 -15.50 27.10
CA ALA A 279 21.91 -15.05 25.89
C ALA A 279 23.04 -14.05 26.22
N GLY A 280 22.76 -13.03 27.07
CA GLY A 280 23.74 -12.02 27.44
C GLY A 280 24.93 -12.55 28.26
N ARG A 281 24.77 -13.69 28.96
CA ARG A 281 25.91 -14.33 29.65
C ARG A 281 26.86 -15.05 28.69
N ARG A 282 26.32 -15.65 27.60
CA ARG A 282 27.13 -16.32 26.58
C ARG A 282 28.03 -15.33 25.83
N LEU A 283 27.59 -14.11 25.63
CA LEU A 283 28.38 -13.05 25.00
C LEU A 283 29.52 -12.50 25.85
N ARG A 284 29.53 -12.79 27.16
CA ARG A 284 30.60 -12.36 28.10
C ARG A 284 31.62 -13.47 28.41
N SER A 285 31.40 -14.66 27.92
CA SER A 285 32.27 -15.83 28.14
C SER A 285 33.17 -16.20 26.95
N GLU A 286 33.13 -15.39 25.90
CA GLU A 286 34.08 -15.32 24.78
C GLU A 286 34.96 -14.05 24.90
#